data_2a65059f606d3aa8b1e59ef96f4fd5fe
#
_entry.id   2a65059f606d3aa8b1e59ef96f4fd5fe
#
_cell.length_a   1.000
_cell.length_b   1.000
_cell.length_c   1.000
_cell.angle_alpha   90.00
_cell.angle_beta   90.00
_cell.angle_gamma   90.00
#
_symmetry.space_group_name_H-M   'P 1'
#
loop_
_entity.id
_entity.type
_entity.pdbx_description
1 polymer ?
#
loop_
_entity_poly.entity_id
_entity_poly.type
_entity_poly.pdbx_seq_one_letter_code
_entity_poly.pdbx_strand_id
1 'polypeptide(L)'
;GTGKPLREFLFVDDLAYAIKFIVENNIESDLINVGSNEEVSILELAKEIKSVVGFEGELIFDSTKPDGNPRKLLDSTLLNSKGWNAKTNLSDGLEITYSWFKENI
;
A
#
# COMPACT_ATOMS: atom_id res chain seq x y z
N GLY A 1 -5.32 3.45 18.74
CA GLY A 1 -4.60 2.18 18.62
C GLY A 1 -3.12 2.30 18.92
N THR A 2 -2.41 1.18 18.86
CA THR A 2 -1.00 1.08 19.25
C THR A 2 -0.01 1.33 18.11
N GLY A 3 -0.48 1.31 16.88
CA GLY A 3 0.39 1.37 15.70
C GLY A 3 1.01 0.02 15.30
N LYS A 4 0.69 -1.06 16.01
CA LYS A 4 1.25 -2.41 15.77
C LYS A 4 0.63 -3.17 14.59
N PRO A 5 -0.68 -3.04 14.26
CA PRO A 5 -1.27 -3.79 13.16
C PRO A 5 -0.51 -3.59 11.85
N LEU A 6 -0.42 -4.68 11.07
CA LEU A 6 0.22 -4.70 9.77
C LEU A 6 -0.80 -4.47 8.66
N ARG A 7 -0.40 -3.72 7.63
CA ARG A 7 -1.22 -3.44 6.46
C ARG A 7 -0.36 -3.48 5.19
N GLU A 8 -1.03 -3.72 4.09
CA GLU A 8 -0.45 -3.71 2.76
C GLU A 8 -1.02 -2.51 1.99
N PHE A 9 -0.16 -1.78 1.29
CA PHE A 9 -0.54 -0.62 0.48
C PHE A 9 -0.03 -0.81 -0.94
N LEU A 10 -0.88 -0.54 -1.91
CA LEU A 10 -0.57 -0.65 -3.32
C LEU A 10 -0.66 0.73 -3.98
N PHE A 11 0.39 1.11 -4.71
CA PHE A 11 0.38 2.35 -5.48
C PHE A 11 -0.65 2.27 -6.62
N VAL A 12 -1.38 3.36 -6.84
CA VAL A 12 -2.52 3.36 -7.78
C VAL A 12 -2.13 3.00 -9.21
N ASP A 13 -0.95 3.44 -9.68
CA ASP A 13 -0.49 3.09 -11.03
C ASP A 13 -0.16 1.60 -11.15
N ASP A 14 0.37 0.99 -10.10
CA ASP A 14 0.60 -0.45 -10.08
C ASP A 14 -0.72 -1.24 -10.19
N LEU A 15 -1.79 -0.75 -9.56
CA LEU A 15 -3.11 -1.35 -9.73
C LEU A 15 -3.60 -1.21 -11.18
N ALA A 16 -3.43 -0.04 -11.79
CA ALA A 16 -3.78 0.18 -13.19
C ALA A 16 -3.03 -0.76 -14.13
N TYR A 17 -1.73 -0.93 -13.91
CA TYR A 17 -0.89 -1.87 -14.67
C TYR A 17 -1.29 -3.33 -14.43
N ALA A 18 -1.72 -3.68 -13.22
CA ALA A 18 -2.25 -5.02 -12.96
C ALA A 18 -3.52 -5.32 -13.78
N ILE A 19 -4.44 -4.36 -13.85
CA ILE A 19 -5.67 -4.49 -14.64
C ILE A 19 -5.32 -4.66 -16.14
N LYS A 20 -4.42 -3.83 -16.65
CA LYS A 20 -3.92 -3.92 -18.03
C LYS A 20 -3.30 -5.30 -18.29
N PHE A 21 -2.45 -5.77 -17.39
CA PHE A 21 -1.81 -7.07 -17.48
C PHE A 21 -2.82 -8.22 -17.54
N ILE A 22 -3.84 -8.19 -16.67
CA ILE A 22 -4.90 -9.20 -16.64
C ILE A 22 -5.63 -9.27 -17.99
N VAL A 23 -5.99 -8.10 -18.55
CA VAL A 23 -6.72 -8.02 -19.83
C VAL A 23 -5.83 -8.49 -20.99
N GLU A 24 -4.59 -7.99 -21.08
CA GLU A 24 -3.68 -8.30 -22.19
C GLU A 24 -3.23 -9.77 -22.20
N ASN A 25 -3.16 -10.42 -21.05
CA ASN A 25 -2.75 -11.82 -20.93
C ASN A 25 -3.91 -12.80 -20.79
N ASN A 26 -5.14 -12.33 -20.95
CA ASN A 26 -6.35 -13.14 -20.88
C ASN A 26 -6.40 -14.02 -19.61
N ILE A 27 -6.06 -13.43 -18.47
CA ILE A 27 -6.11 -14.17 -17.21
C ILE A 27 -7.56 -14.30 -16.77
N GLU A 28 -8.05 -15.53 -16.76
CA GLU A 28 -9.41 -15.84 -16.36
C GLU A 28 -9.43 -16.41 -14.94
N SER A 29 -10.21 -15.79 -14.08
CA SER A 29 -10.48 -16.26 -12.72
C SER A 29 -11.66 -15.49 -12.17
N ASP A 30 -12.49 -16.13 -11.34
CA ASP A 30 -13.61 -15.47 -10.69
C ASP A 30 -13.16 -14.41 -9.69
N LEU A 31 -11.96 -14.59 -9.12
CA LEU A 31 -11.38 -13.67 -8.16
C LEU A 31 -9.87 -13.57 -8.37
N ILE A 32 -9.37 -12.34 -8.47
CA ILE A 32 -7.94 -12.06 -8.58
C ILE A 32 -7.56 -11.04 -7.52
N ASN A 33 -6.75 -11.47 -6.56
CA ASN A 33 -6.19 -10.56 -5.57
C ASN A 33 -5.01 -9.81 -6.17
N VAL A 34 -4.95 -8.50 -5.91
CA VAL A 34 -3.87 -7.62 -6.35
C VAL A 34 -3.29 -6.90 -5.14
N GLY A 35 -2.08 -7.23 -4.78
CA GLY A 35 -1.39 -6.63 -3.65
C GLY A 35 0.07 -6.32 -3.97
N SER A 36 0.70 -5.56 -3.07
CA SER A 36 2.12 -5.17 -3.20
C SER A 36 3.08 -6.25 -2.68
N ASN A 37 2.60 -7.18 -1.87
CA ASN A 37 3.39 -8.14 -1.09
C ASN A 37 4.31 -7.48 -0.05
N GLU A 38 4.08 -6.21 0.26
CA GLU A 38 4.87 -5.43 1.20
C GLU A 38 4.00 -5.04 2.39
N GLU A 39 4.32 -5.54 3.56
CA GLU A 39 3.61 -5.21 4.81
C GLU A 39 4.39 -4.19 5.61
N VAL A 40 3.65 -3.23 6.19
CA VAL A 40 4.18 -2.27 7.15
C VAL A 40 3.22 -2.13 8.32
N SER A 41 3.75 -1.83 9.50
CA SER A 41 2.90 -1.47 10.63
C SER A 41 2.32 -0.06 10.43
N ILE A 42 1.23 0.23 11.13
CA ILE A 42 0.65 1.58 11.12
C ILE A 42 1.67 2.60 11.65
N LEU A 43 2.50 2.22 12.62
CA LEU A 43 3.59 3.08 13.11
C LEU A 43 4.61 3.39 12.00
N GLU A 44 5.05 2.37 11.26
CA GLU A 44 5.99 2.55 10.15
C GLU A 44 5.40 3.42 9.04
N LEU A 45 4.14 3.16 8.67
CA LEU A 45 3.42 4.00 7.70
C LEU A 45 3.37 5.46 8.15
N ALA A 46 3.03 5.71 9.41
CA ALA A 46 2.95 7.08 9.95
C ALA A 46 4.31 7.79 9.88
N LYS A 47 5.40 7.06 10.17
CA LYS A 47 6.76 7.60 10.06
C LYS A 47 7.15 7.92 8.62
N GLU A 48 6.80 7.04 7.67
CA GLU A 48 7.06 7.28 6.25
C GLU A 48 6.29 8.51 5.75
N ILE A 49 5.01 8.62 6.08
CA ILE A 49 4.20 9.80 5.72
C ILE A 49 4.79 11.06 6.34
N LYS A 50 5.15 11.01 7.62
CA LYS A 50 5.78 12.13 8.32
C LYS A 50 7.04 12.62 7.59
N SER A 51 7.88 11.69 7.15
CA SER A 51 9.09 11.99 6.40
C SER A 51 8.80 12.63 5.05
N VAL A 52 7.88 12.04 4.28
CA VAL A 52 7.52 12.51 2.93
C VAL A 52 6.91 13.91 2.95
N VAL A 53 6.02 14.19 3.91
CA VAL A 53 5.37 15.50 4.01
C VAL A 53 6.21 16.56 4.72
N GLY A 54 7.32 16.15 5.35
CA GLY A 54 8.17 17.07 6.11
C GLY A 54 7.54 17.56 7.41
N PHE A 55 6.69 16.75 8.05
CA PHE A 55 6.06 17.11 9.32
C PHE A 55 7.05 16.95 10.48
N GLU A 56 7.29 18.04 11.22
CA GLU A 56 8.27 18.06 12.32
C GLU A 56 7.67 17.76 13.70
N GLY A 57 6.34 17.64 13.81
CA GLY A 57 5.66 17.34 15.06
C GLY A 57 5.85 15.90 15.56
N GLU A 58 5.27 15.59 16.71
CA GLU A 58 5.28 14.25 17.29
C GLU A 58 4.17 13.37 16.72
N LEU A 59 4.44 12.06 16.67
CA LEU A 59 3.44 11.02 16.42
C LEU A 59 3.02 10.44 17.77
N ILE A 60 1.75 10.60 18.12
CA ILE A 60 1.20 10.08 19.37
C ILE A 60 0.12 9.05 19.04
N PHE A 61 0.24 7.85 19.61
CA PHE A 61 -0.75 6.79 19.45
C PHE A 61 -1.71 6.78 20.63
N ASP A 62 -3.00 6.89 20.33
CA ASP A 62 -4.04 6.82 21.35
C ASP A 62 -4.36 5.35 21.68
N SER A 63 -3.69 4.82 22.70
CA SER A 63 -3.87 3.43 23.14
C SER A 63 -5.22 3.17 23.80
N THR A 64 -6.02 4.21 24.06
CA THR A 64 -7.39 4.05 24.57
C THR A 64 -8.36 3.57 23.48
N LYS A 65 -7.97 3.70 22.22
CA LYS A 65 -8.73 3.18 21.07
C LYS A 65 -8.25 1.78 20.70
N PRO A 66 -9.18 0.88 20.32
CA PRO A 66 -8.79 -0.48 19.96
C PRO A 66 -8.01 -0.51 18.64
N ASP A 67 -7.08 -1.46 18.53
CA ASP A 67 -6.50 -1.85 17.25
C ASP A 67 -7.55 -2.61 16.44
N GLY A 68 -7.45 -2.53 15.11
CA GLY A 68 -8.20 -3.40 14.21
C GLY A 68 -7.56 -4.79 14.13
N ASN A 69 -7.85 -5.52 13.05
CA ASN A 69 -7.22 -6.82 12.82
C ASN A 69 -5.68 -6.69 12.85
N PRO A 70 -4.98 -7.64 13.50
CA PRO A 70 -3.51 -7.57 13.59
C PRO A 70 -2.80 -7.60 12.24
N ARG A 71 -3.39 -8.26 11.25
CA ARG A 71 -2.83 -8.42 9.90
C ARG A 71 -3.93 -8.49 8.85
N LYS A 72 -3.68 -7.86 7.70
CA LYS A 72 -4.50 -7.98 6.49
C LYS A 72 -3.55 -7.97 5.29
N LEU A 73 -3.22 -9.16 4.80
CA LEU A 73 -2.36 -9.34 3.63
C LEU A 73 -3.14 -10.14 2.57
N LEU A 74 -3.18 -9.65 1.34
CA LEU A 74 -3.74 -10.38 0.23
C LEU A 74 -2.76 -11.43 -0.28
N ASP A 75 -3.28 -12.58 -0.64
CA ASP A 75 -2.50 -13.59 -1.37
C ASP A 75 -2.54 -13.26 -2.86
N SER A 76 -1.45 -12.68 -3.37
CA SER A 76 -1.29 -12.28 -4.76
C SER A 76 -0.57 -13.34 -5.61
N THR A 77 -0.51 -14.58 -5.14
CA THR A 77 0.23 -15.67 -5.79
C THR A 77 -0.18 -15.87 -7.24
N LEU A 78 -1.47 -15.79 -7.57
CA LEU A 78 -1.95 -15.96 -8.94
C LEU A 78 -1.28 -15.00 -9.92
N LEU A 79 -1.36 -13.69 -9.67
CA LEU A 79 -0.73 -12.69 -10.54
C LEU A 79 0.79 -12.78 -10.53
N ASN A 80 1.40 -13.01 -9.37
CA ASN A 80 2.86 -13.13 -9.26
C ASN A 80 3.35 -14.33 -10.07
N SER A 81 2.63 -15.47 -10.05
CA SER A 81 2.98 -16.64 -10.84
C SER A 81 2.84 -16.41 -12.36
N LYS A 82 2.00 -15.47 -12.78
CA LYS A 82 1.81 -15.09 -14.19
C LYS A 82 2.82 -14.03 -14.66
N GLY A 83 3.63 -13.47 -13.76
CA GLY A 83 4.70 -12.54 -14.09
C GLY A 83 4.43 -11.08 -13.70
N TRP A 84 3.29 -10.77 -13.08
CA TRP A 84 3.04 -9.42 -12.60
C TRP A 84 3.47 -9.27 -11.13
N ASN A 85 4.18 -8.18 -10.85
CA ASN A 85 4.53 -7.75 -9.50
C ASN A 85 4.40 -6.24 -9.40
N ALA A 86 4.07 -5.72 -8.21
CA ALA A 86 4.12 -4.29 -7.94
C ALA A 86 5.56 -3.78 -8.09
N LYS A 87 5.72 -2.60 -8.71
CA LYS A 87 7.03 -2.01 -9.04
C LYS A 87 7.39 -0.83 -8.17
N THR A 88 6.40 -0.21 -7.54
CA THR A 88 6.58 1.01 -6.75
C THR A 88 6.52 0.66 -5.27
N ASN A 89 7.61 0.92 -4.53
CA ASN A 89 7.63 0.72 -3.10
C ASN A 89 6.80 1.80 -2.37
N LEU A 90 6.55 1.61 -1.08
CA LEU A 90 5.73 2.52 -0.28
C LEU A 90 6.28 3.94 -0.27
N SER A 91 7.58 4.10 -0.04
CA SER A 91 8.22 5.42 0.04
C SER A 91 8.07 6.20 -1.27
N ASP A 92 8.40 5.59 -2.39
CA ASP A 92 8.29 6.21 -3.71
C ASP A 92 6.83 6.53 -4.06
N GLY A 93 5.92 5.61 -3.77
CA GLY A 93 4.49 5.81 -4.00
C GLY A 93 3.92 6.97 -3.19
N LEU A 94 4.34 7.11 -1.94
CA LEU A 94 3.94 8.23 -1.09
C LEU A 94 4.49 9.57 -1.62
N GLU A 95 5.75 9.61 -2.05
CA GLU A 95 6.35 10.83 -2.62
C GLU A 95 5.61 11.29 -3.88
N ILE A 96 5.34 10.37 -4.80
CA ILE A 96 4.60 10.67 -6.04
C ILE A 96 3.18 11.15 -5.71
N THR A 97 2.49 10.45 -4.81
CA THR A 97 1.12 10.80 -4.41
C THR A 97 1.08 12.17 -3.74
N TYR A 98 2.02 12.47 -2.84
CA TYR A 98 2.07 13.76 -2.15
C TYR A 98 2.40 14.89 -3.11
N SER A 99 3.31 14.68 -4.05
CA SER A 99 3.61 15.68 -5.09
C SER A 99 2.38 16.00 -5.94
N TRP A 100 1.67 14.95 -6.39
CA TRP A 100 0.42 15.11 -7.12
C TRP A 100 -0.63 15.90 -6.28
N PHE A 101 -0.79 15.55 -5.02
CA PHE A 101 -1.71 16.23 -4.11
C PHE A 101 -1.41 17.72 -4.02
N LYS A 102 -0.13 18.10 -3.82
CA LYS A 102 0.26 19.52 -3.74
C LYS A 102 -0.04 20.31 -5.01
N GLU A 103 0.06 19.68 -6.17
CA GLU A 103 -0.17 20.31 -7.47
C GLU A 103 -1.66 20.42 -7.84
N ASN A 104 -2.53 19.63 -7.21
CA ASN A 104 -3.94 19.46 -7.61
C ASN A 104 -4.95 19.87 -6.52
N ILE A 105 -4.51 20.53 -5.47
CA ILE A 105 -5.43 21.08 -4.45
C ILE A 105 -5.61 22.57 -4.55
#